data_b22f9a6ce97c3ee9c04ba3f2777e0815
#
_entry.id   b22f9a6ce97c3ee9c04ba3f2777e0815
#
_cell.length_a   1.000
_cell.length_b   1.000
_cell.length_c   1.000
_cell.angle_alpha   90.00
_cell.angle_beta   90.00
_cell.angle_gamma   90.00
#
_symmetry.space_group_name_H-M   'P 1'
#
loop_
_entity.id
_entity.type
_entity.pdbx_description
1 polymer ?
#
loop_
_entity_poly.entity_id
_entity_poly.type
_entity_poly.pdbx_seq_one_letter_code
_entity_poly.pdbx_strand_id
1 'polypeptide(L)'
;MSDMVAIKSGGLPAHLQGKTKTNNLFAAAVTVGGFPVISIKGKVFHIQRGDERELVTKTGTDDEPASALEVVILSVNPNKSKVFYNSGFVEGSVAKPTCYSNDGIAPASDVEEPQSKKCNVCPHNQWGSRITENGGKGKACGDSMRLCVAPAGMINDPMLLRVPAATLKTLGQYGSQLAKRGVEPQYVVTRVGFDYNVAHPALTFKAMRFVEEAELATVESTLSDEADIIDQITGVVDKPSISVEPVAESTPTPAPVEETVEKPVEAKKLENNSKTEKNI
;
A
#
# COMPACT_ATOMS: atom_id res chain seq x y z
N MET A 1 -23.31 16.37 41.59
CA MET A 1 -22.29 16.68 40.57
C MET A 1 -21.20 15.65 40.75
N SER A 2 -21.13 14.67 39.86
CA SER A 2 -20.14 13.60 39.97
C SER A 2 -18.82 14.11 39.39
N ASP A 3 -17.81 14.24 40.25
CA ASP A 3 -16.44 14.50 39.81
C ASP A 3 -15.97 13.37 38.89
N MET A 4 -15.89 13.66 37.62
CA MET A 4 -15.16 12.80 36.67
C MET A 4 -13.68 12.87 37.04
N VAL A 5 -13.13 11.78 37.55
CA VAL A 5 -11.69 11.66 37.78
C VAL A 5 -11.00 11.73 36.43
N ALA A 6 -10.33 12.85 36.17
CA ALA A 6 -9.49 13.01 35.00
C ALA A 6 -8.36 11.95 35.09
N ILE A 7 -8.37 10.98 34.18
CA ILE A 7 -7.26 10.06 34.01
C ILE A 7 -6.10 10.90 33.47
N LYS A 8 -5.19 11.30 34.37
CA LYS A 8 -3.95 11.95 33.98
C LYS A 8 -3.16 11.01 33.11
N SER A 9 -2.65 11.48 32.00
CA SER A 9 -1.74 10.78 31.07
C SER A 9 -0.37 10.52 31.70
N GLY A 10 -0.35 9.79 32.80
CA GLY A 10 0.84 9.29 33.45
C GLY A 10 0.62 7.82 33.66
N GLY A 11 1.40 6.98 33.04
CA GLY A 11 1.38 5.52 32.95
C GLY A 11 0.43 4.78 33.89
N LEU A 12 -0.06 3.63 33.41
CA LEU A 12 -0.92 2.76 34.20
C LEU A 12 -0.31 2.44 35.59
N PRO A 13 -1.12 2.44 36.66
CA PRO A 13 -0.66 1.99 37.94
C PRO A 13 0.05 0.63 37.86
N ALA A 14 1.09 0.43 38.67
CA ALA A 14 1.95 -0.75 38.60
C ALA A 14 1.18 -2.10 38.62
N HIS A 15 0.04 -2.17 39.32
CA HIS A 15 -0.79 -3.37 39.37
C HIS A 15 -1.62 -3.64 38.13
N LEU A 16 -1.71 -2.68 37.18
CA LEU A 16 -2.38 -2.79 35.89
C LEU A 16 -1.38 -2.95 34.75
N GLN A 17 -0.09 -2.71 35.00
CA GLN A 17 0.97 -2.92 34.01
C GLN A 17 1.04 -4.41 33.64
N GLY A 18 0.95 -4.70 32.34
CA GLY A 18 0.93 -6.08 31.82
C GLY A 18 -0.43 -6.79 31.84
N LYS A 19 -1.50 -6.16 32.38
CA LYS A 19 -2.87 -6.71 32.34
C LYS A 19 -3.73 -6.10 31.21
N THR A 20 -3.27 -5.06 30.59
CA THR A 20 -3.92 -4.45 29.44
C THR A 20 -3.48 -5.17 28.18
N LYS A 21 -4.13 -6.29 27.87
CA LYS A 21 -4.29 -6.66 26.47
C LYS A 21 -5.20 -5.60 25.89
N THR A 22 -4.74 -4.88 24.90
CA THR A 22 -5.48 -3.82 24.20
C THR A 22 -6.64 -4.38 23.35
N ASN A 23 -7.27 -5.45 23.80
CA ASN A 23 -8.61 -5.80 23.32
C ASN A 23 -9.57 -4.78 23.90
N ASN A 24 -9.48 -3.57 23.39
CA ASN A 24 -10.45 -2.55 23.68
C ASN A 24 -11.76 -2.94 22.97
N LEU A 25 -12.53 -3.82 23.61
CA LEU A 25 -13.86 -4.23 23.16
C LEU A 25 -14.76 -3.01 22.85
N PHE A 26 -14.50 -1.89 23.50
CA PHE A 26 -15.19 -0.62 23.24
C PHE A 26 -14.67 0.04 21.94
N ALA A 27 -13.37 0.01 21.69
CA ALA A 27 -12.85 0.52 20.42
C ALA A 27 -13.30 -0.35 19.23
N ALA A 28 -13.32 -1.66 19.37
CA ALA A 28 -13.86 -2.58 18.37
C ALA A 28 -15.37 -2.41 18.15
N ALA A 29 -16.13 -2.08 19.20
CA ALA A 29 -17.58 -1.87 19.12
C ALA A 29 -17.96 -0.49 18.56
N VAL A 30 -17.08 0.52 18.69
CA VAL A 30 -17.33 1.91 18.24
C VAL A 30 -16.65 2.19 16.90
N THR A 31 -15.60 1.44 16.52
CA THR A 31 -14.91 1.63 15.25
C THR A 31 -15.59 0.83 14.14
N VAL A 32 -16.48 1.45 13.41
CA VAL A 32 -16.96 1.01 12.10
C VAL A 32 -15.79 1.15 11.09
N GLY A 33 -14.66 0.45 11.34
CA GLY A 33 -13.48 0.61 10.48
C GLY A 33 -12.18 -0.02 10.99
N GLY A 34 -12.22 -0.69 12.13
CA GLY A 34 -11.16 -1.64 12.56
C GLY A 34 -9.81 -1.06 13.00
N PHE A 35 -9.25 -0.03 12.40
CA PHE A 35 -7.90 0.50 12.73
C PHE A 35 -7.73 1.96 12.33
N PRO A 36 -6.82 2.70 12.99
CA PRO A 36 -6.54 4.09 12.65
C PRO A 36 -5.89 4.24 11.27
N VAL A 37 -6.18 5.34 10.59
CA VAL A 37 -5.65 5.63 9.25
C VAL A 37 -4.96 6.99 9.25
N ILE A 38 -3.70 7.03 8.83
CA ILE A 38 -3.01 8.26 8.52
C ILE A 38 -3.45 8.71 7.14
N SER A 39 -4.27 9.74 7.10
CA SER A 39 -4.77 10.36 5.88
C SER A 39 -3.98 11.61 5.53
N ILE A 40 -3.86 11.89 4.22
CA ILE A 40 -3.13 13.02 3.68
C ILE A 40 -4.14 13.90 2.95
N LYS A 41 -4.20 15.17 3.32
CA LYS A 41 -4.98 16.18 2.60
C LYS A 41 -4.07 17.37 2.31
N GLY A 42 -3.84 17.66 1.03
CA GLY A 42 -2.77 18.57 0.65
C GLY A 42 -1.41 18.01 1.10
N LYS A 43 -0.62 18.79 1.81
CA LYS A 43 0.64 18.35 2.44
C LYS A 43 0.53 18.39 3.97
N VAL A 44 -0.57 17.84 4.50
CA VAL A 44 -0.88 17.80 5.93
C VAL A 44 -1.31 16.37 6.29
N PHE A 45 -0.83 15.91 7.44
CA PHE A 45 -1.20 14.61 7.99
C PHE A 45 -2.37 14.75 8.97
N HIS A 46 -3.29 13.79 8.87
CA HIS A 46 -4.38 13.64 9.83
C HIS A 46 -4.44 12.18 10.26
N ILE A 47 -4.77 11.92 11.50
CA ILE A 47 -5.10 10.59 11.99
C ILE A 47 -6.62 10.50 12.03
N GLN A 48 -7.17 9.49 11.39
CA GLN A 48 -8.59 9.18 11.40
C GLN A 48 -8.82 7.94 12.25
N ARG A 49 -9.68 8.07 13.25
CA ARG A 49 -10.14 6.99 14.14
C ARG A 49 -11.66 6.93 14.07
N GLY A 50 -12.21 5.96 13.33
CA GLY A 50 -13.63 5.95 13.03
C GLY A 50 -14.05 7.21 12.27
N ASP A 51 -15.03 7.95 12.81
CA ASP A 51 -15.53 9.19 12.23
C ASP A 51 -14.74 10.44 12.68
N GLU A 52 -13.90 10.30 13.68
CA GLU A 52 -13.05 11.38 14.18
C GLU A 52 -11.81 11.57 13.33
N ARG A 53 -11.50 12.82 13.02
CA ARG A 53 -10.32 13.20 12.26
C ARG A 53 -9.53 14.26 12.98
N GLU A 54 -8.35 13.93 13.40
CA GLU A 54 -7.44 14.78 14.14
C GLU A 54 -6.28 15.26 13.27
N LEU A 55 -5.96 16.55 13.36
CA LEU A 55 -4.77 17.10 12.72
C LEU A 55 -3.53 16.66 13.48
N VAL A 56 -2.52 16.15 12.77
CA VAL A 56 -1.22 15.91 13.40
C VAL A 56 -0.46 17.23 13.50
N THR A 57 -0.23 17.67 14.73
CA THR A 57 0.45 18.94 15.02
C THR A 57 1.93 18.72 15.39
N LYS A 58 2.71 19.76 15.30
CA LYS A 58 4.10 19.75 15.79
C LYS A 58 4.11 19.57 17.30
N THR A 59 5.10 18.86 17.80
CA THR A 59 5.30 18.71 19.25
C THR A 59 5.41 20.09 19.92
N GLY A 60 4.53 20.33 20.92
CA GLY A 60 4.50 21.57 21.68
C GLY A 60 3.67 22.70 21.08
N THR A 61 2.91 22.42 20.01
CA THR A 61 1.93 23.38 19.43
C THR A 61 0.63 22.63 19.15
N ASP A 62 -0.51 23.28 19.37
CA ASP A 62 -1.82 22.68 19.15
C ASP A 62 -2.37 22.99 17.74
N ASP A 63 -1.90 24.05 17.09
CA ASP A 63 -2.46 24.55 15.83
C ASP A 63 -1.52 24.39 14.63
N GLU A 64 -0.22 24.13 14.83
CA GLU A 64 0.74 24.12 13.74
C GLU A 64 0.88 22.69 13.15
N PRO A 65 0.50 22.47 11.86
CA PRO A 65 0.57 21.16 11.25
C PRO A 65 1.99 20.57 11.26
N ALA A 66 2.13 19.31 11.58
CA ALA A 66 3.39 18.61 11.46
C ALA A 66 3.80 18.47 9.99
N SER A 67 5.02 18.91 9.67
CA SER A 67 5.60 18.79 8.33
C SER A 67 6.12 17.38 8.03
N ALA A 68 6.27 16.55 9.05
CA ALA A 68 6.71 15.16 8.96
C ALA A 68 6.25 14.37 10.18
N LEU A 69 6.16 13.05 10.01
CA LEU A 69 5.89 12.08 11.08
C LEU A 69 7.16 11.27 11.34
N GLU A 70 7.41 10.92 12.59
CA GLU A 70 8.41 9.93 12.96
C GLU A 70 7.68 8.64 13.34
N VAL A 71 7.91 7.59 12.55
CA VAL A 71 7.20 6.33 12.67
C VAL A 71 8.15 5.14 12.61
N VAL A 72 7.75 4.03 13.20
CA VAL A 72 8.31 2.71 12.97
C VAL A 72 7.43 2.01 11.93
N ILE A 73 8.01 1.49 10.85
CA ILE A 73 7.28 0.72 9.84
C ILE A 73 7.25 -0.74 10.31
N LEU A 74 6.12 -1.18 10.82
CA LEU A 74 5.93 -2.51 11.40
C LEU A 74 5.80 -3.59 10.30
N SER A 75 5.06 -3.28 9.24
CA SER A 75 4.83 -4.22 8.14
C SER A 75 4.46 -3.49 6.84
N VAL A 76 4.66 -4.18 5.72
CA VAL A 76 4.39 -3.68 4.37
C VAL A 76 3.65 -4.74 3.57
N ASN A 77 2.58 -4.38 2.88
CA ASN A 77 2.02 -5.28 1.87
C ASN A 77 2.97 -5.35 0.67
N PRO A 78 3.47 -6.53 0.30
CA PRO A 78 4.35 -6.68 -0.86
C PRO A 78 3.66 -6.34 -2.18
N ASN A 79 2.33 -6.40 -2.21
CA ASN A 79 1.51 -6.12 -3.38
C ASN A 79 0.93 -4.71 -3.33
N LYS A 80 0.72 -4.12 -4.51
CA LYS A 80 0.07 -2.81 -4.62
C LYS A 80 -1.43 -2.95 -4.45
N SER A 81 -2.00 -2.26 -3.48
CA SER A 81 -3.45 -2.12 -3.38
C SER A 81 -4.01 -1.25 -4.51
N LYS A 82 -5.28 -1.45 -4.82
CA LYS A 82 -6.00 -0.81 -5.92
C LYS A 82 -7.24 -0.10 -5.40
N VAL A 83 -7.55 1.06 -5.96
CA VAL A 83 -8.78 1.80 -5.65
C VAL A 83 -9.31 2.46 -6.92
N PHE A 84 -10.60 2.27 -7.19
CA PHE A 84 -11.30 2.85 -8.33
C PHE A 84 -12.54 3.60 -7.87
N TYR A 85 -12.71 4.82 -8.38
CA TYR A 85 -13.89 5.67 -8.20
C TYR A 85 -14.50 5.96 -9.57
N ASN A 86 -15.75 5.58 -9.79
CA ASN A 86 -16.45 5.81 -11.05
C ASN A 86 -16.62 7.31 -11.36
N SER A 87 -16.95 8.10 -10.33
CA SER A 87 -17.09 9.57 -10.42
C SER A 87 -15.77 10.33 -10.39
N GLY A 88 -14.62 9.63 -10.40
CA GLY A 88 -13.33 10.21 -10.12
C GLY A 88 -13.09 10.43 -8.61
N PHE A 89 -11.83 10.56 -8.24
CA PHE A 89 -11.45 10.89 -6.86
C PHE A 89 -11.59 12.39 -6.65
N VAL A 90 -12.39 12.78 -5.65
CA VAL A 90 -12.49 14.16 -5.18
C VAL A 90 -11.80 14.24 -3.82
N GLU A 91 -10.78 15.08 -3.70
CA GLU A 91 -10.04 15.27 -2.45
C GLU A 91 -10.96 15.78 -1.34
N GLY A 92 -10.96 15.08 -0.20
CA GLY A 92 -11.82 15.40 0.93
C GLY A 92 -13.23 14.81 0.88
N SER A 93 -13.58 14.09 -0.20
CA SER A 93 -14.83 13.30 -0.27
C SER A 93 -14.71 12.07 0.62
N VAL A 94 -15.78 11.78 1.37
CA VAL A 94 -15.96 10.53 2.16
C VAL A 94 -16.60 9.41 1.35
N ALA A 95 -16.73 9.59 0.02
CA ALA A 95 -17.33 8.58 -0.84
C ALA A 95 -16.54 7.27 -0.80
N LYS A 96 -17.27 6.16 -0.62
CA LYS A 96 -16.69 4.83 -0.73
C LYS A 96 -16.18 4.59 -2.16
N PRO A 97 -15.05 3.90 -2.34
CA PRO A 97 -14.61 3.52 -3.68
C PRO A 97 -15.62 2.58 -4.33
N THR A 98 -15.85 2.73 -5.64
CA THR A 98 -16.70 1.82 -6.43
C THR A 98 -16.12 0.41 -6.45
N CYS A 99 -14.80 0.29 -6.55
CA CYS A 99 -14.09 -0.98 -6.49
C CYS A 99 -12.74 -0.78 -5.83
N TYR A 100 -12.33 -1.75 -5.01
CA TYR A 100 -11.01 -1.74 -4.40
C TYR A 100 -10.46 -3.15 -4.21
N SER A 101 -9.15 -3.23 -4.01
CA SER A 101 -8.41 -4.45 -3.71
C SER A 101 -7.26 -4.12 -2.77
N ASN A 102 -7.14 -4.84 -1.68
CA ASN A 102 -6.06 -4.62 -0.72
C ASN A 102 -4.74 -5.24 -1.17
N ASP A 103 -4.80 -6.35 -1.91
CA ASP A 103 -3.66 -7.11 -2.43
C ASP A 103 -3.37 -6.86 -3.92
N GLY A 104 -4.27 -6.15 -4.62
CA GLY A 104 -4.16 -5.88 -6.05
C GLY A 104 -4.34 -7.09 -6.96
N ILE A 105 -4.78 -8.24 -6.44
CA ILE A 105 -5.01 -9.48 -7.18
C ILE A 105 -6.45 -9.57 -7.66
N ALA A 106 -7.39 -9.44 -6.72
CA ALA A 106 -8.82 -9.49 -6.96
C ALA A 106 -9.54 -8.37 -6.18
N PRO A 107 -10.73 -7.94 -6.58
CA PRO A 107 -11.57 -7.07 -5.77
C PRO A 107 -11.81 -7.67 -4.38
N ALA A 108 -11.89 -6.82 -3.36
CA ALA A 108 -12.24 -7.24 -2.02
C ALA A 108 -13.66 -7.87 -2.00
N SER A 109 -13.90 -8.80 -1.09
CA SER A 109 -15.14 -9.59 -1.05
C SER A 109 -16.40 -8.78 -0.73
N ASP A 110 -16.23 -7.61 -0.12
CA ASP A 110 -17.28 -6.67 0.26
C ASP A 110 -17.55 -5.58 -0.81
N VAL A 111 -16.89 -5.67 -1.98
CA VAL A 111 -17.16 -4.78 -3.11
C VAL A 111 -18.48 -5.16 -3.76
N GLU A 112 -19.46 -4.25 -3.73
CA GLU A 112 -20.80 -4.47 -4.29
C GLU A 112 -20.76 -4.63 -5.83
N GLU A 113 -19.96 -3.81 -6.51
CA GLU A 113 -19.82 -3.79 -7.97
C GLU A 113 -18.37 -4.02 -8.41
N PRO A 114 -17.88 -5.27 -8.39
CA PRO A 114 -16.53 -5.57 -8.83
C PRO A 114 -16.36 -5.33 -10.34
N GLN A 115 -15.43 -4.45 -10.72
CA GLN A 115 -15.22 -4.05 -12.11
C GLN A 115 -14.55 -5.13 -12.96
N SER A 116 -14.00 -6.15 -12.34
CA SER A 116 -13.38 -7.32 -12.97
C SER A 116 -13.18 -8.42 -11.94
N LYS A 117 -13.09 -9.69 -12.37
CA LYS A 117 -12.73 -10.81 -11.49
C LYS A 117 -11.27 -10.77 -11.03
N LYS A 118 -10.38 -10.14 -11.80
CA LYS A 118 -8.94 -10.01 -11.50
C LYS A 118 -8.46 -8.60 -11.83
N CYS A 119 -7.66 -8.02 -10.94
CA CYS A 119 -7.17 -6.65 -11.10
C CYS A 119 -6.20 -6.47 -12.28
N ASN A 120 -5.41 -7.49 -12.62
CA ASN A 120 -4.43 -7.40 -13.70
C ASN A 120 -5.06 -7.28 -15.10
N VAL A 121 -6.25 -7.83 -15.32
CA VAL A 121 -6.99 -7.76 -16.59
C VAL A 121 -8.12 -6.73 -16.57
N CYS A 122 -8.30 -6.01 -15.47
CA CYS A 122 -9.34 -5.01 -15.34
C CYS A 122 -9.10 -3.84 -16.33
N PRO A 123 -10.12 -3.40 -17.09
CA PRO A 123 -10.00 -2.29 -18.04
C PRO A 123 -9.53 -0.99 -17.37
N HIS A 124 -10.00 -0.72 -16.15
CA HIS A 124 -9.65 0.47 -15.38
C HIS A 124 -8.21 0.47 -14.84
N ASN A 125 -7.58 -0.69 -14.77
CA ASN A 125 -6.17 -0.85 -14.35
C ASN A 125 -5.18 -0.80 -15.52
N GLN A 126 -5.63 -0.57 -16.75
CA GLN A 126 -4.78 -0.46 -17.92
C GLN A 126 -4.27 0.98 -18.10
N TRP A 127 -3.04 1.13 -18.59
CA TRP A 127 -2.49 2.45 -18.92
C TRP A 127 -3.29 3.10 -20.05
N GLY A 128 -3.69 4.36 -19.85
CA GLY A 128 -4.56 5.09 -20.78
C GLY A 128 -6.06 4.95 -20.47
N SER A 129 -6.46 4.17 -19.47
CA SER A 129 -7.86 4.08 -19.02
C SER A 129 -8.39 5.38 -18.39
N ARG A 130 -7.49 6.30 -18.03
CA ARG A 130 -7.80 7.67 -17.61
C ARG A 130 -7.03 8.65 -18.45
N ILE A 131 -7.72 9.67 -18.96
CA ILE A 131 -7.14 10.83 -19.62
C ILE A 131 -7.41 12.03 -18.73
N THR A 132 -6.36 12.77 -18.36
CA THR A 132 -6.49 14.01 -17.60
C THR A 132 -6.93 15.16 -18.49
N GLU A 133 -7.44 16.23 -17.91
CA GLU A 133 -7.84 17.45 -18.64
C GLU A 133 -6.73 18.02 -19.55
N ASN A 134 -5.47 17.83 -19.13
CA ASN A 134 -4.29 18.25 -19.89
C ASN A 134 -3.81 17.19 -20.91
N GLY A 135 -4.62 16.17 -21.22
CA GLY A 135 -4.29 15.10 -22.17
C GLY A 135 -3.30 14.05 -21.65
N GLY A 136 -2.89 14.12 -20.38
CA GLY A 136 -2.02 13.13 -19.76
C GLY A 136 -2.72 11.77 -19.62
N LYS A 137 -2.03 10.69 -19.95
CA LYS A 137 -2.54 9.33 -19.80
C LYS A 137 -2.19 8.76 -18.43
N GLY A 138 -3.11 8.00 -17.85
CA GLY A 138 -2.94 7.32 -16.57
C GLY A 138 -3.85 6.11 -16.46
N LYS A 139 -3.89 5.52 -15.26
CA LYS A 139 -4.85 4.49 -14.91
C LYS A 139 -6.02 5.11 -14.16
N ALA A 140 -7.24 4.69 -14.48
CA ALA A 140 -8.43 5.07 -13.73
C ALA A 140 -8.44 4.41 -12.35
N CYS A 141 -7.96 3.16 -12.25
CA CYS A 141 -7.73 2.47 -10.99
C CYS A 141 -6.38 2.87 -10.41
N GLY A 142 -6.38 3.59 -9.29
CA GLY A 142 -5.18 4.09 -8.63
C GLY A 142 -4.40 2.98 -7.91
N ASP A 143 -3.07 3.06 -7.99
CA ASP A 143 -2.16 2.19 -7.25
C ASP A 143 -1.77 2.88 -5.93
N SER A 144 -1.67 2.10 -4.85
CA SER A 144 -1.05 2.55 -3.60
C SER A 144 -0.36 1.37 -2.91
N MET A 145 0.50 1.65 -1.94
CA MET A 145 1.06 0.63 -1.06
C MET A 145 0.57 0.86 0.36
N ARG A 146 0.18 -0.22 1.02
CA ARG A 146 -0.31 -0.20 2.39
C ARG A 146 0.86 -0.51 3.33
N LEU A 147 1.15 0.41 4.22
CA LEU A 147 2.12 0.25 5.30
C LEU A 147 1.37 0.20 6.62
N CYS A 148 1.72 -0.74 7.47
CA CYS A 148 1.43 -0.68 8.89
C CYS A 148 2.55 0.10 9.56
N VAL A 149 2.23 1.23 10.15
CA VAL A 149 3.18 2.10 10.85
C VAL A 149 2.68 2.42 12.25
N ALA A 150 3.59 2.69 13.17
CA ALA A 150 3.24 3.22 14.49
C ALA A 150 4.07 4.47 14.79
N PRO A 151 3.51 5.48 15.50
CA PRO A 151 4.30 6.62 15.93
C PRO A 151 5.48 6.20 16.81
N ALA A 152 6.64 6.82 16.63
CA ALA A 152 7.86 6.46 17.38
C ALA A 152 7.69 6.53 18.91
N GLY A 153 6.82 7.39 19.41
CA GLY A 153 6.49 7.48 20.84
C GLY A 153 5.36 6.55 21.31
N MET A 154 4.65 5.88 20.39
CA MET A 154 3.50 4.99 20.68
C MET A 154 3.51 3.80 19.72
N ILE A 155 4.51 2.93 19.85
CA ILE A 155 4.73 1.80 18.94
C ILE A 155 3.59 0.75 19.02
N ASN A 156 2.87 0.73 20.11
CA ASN A 156 1.69 -0.13 20.35
C ASN A 156 0.39 0.43 19.74
N ASP A 157 0.45 1.45 18.86
CA ASP A 157 -0.70 2.02 18.18
C ASP A 157 -0.53 1.90 16.65
N PRO A 158 -0.70 0.69 16.08
CA PRO A 158 -0.52 0.44 14.66
C PRO A 158 -1.59 1.15 13.82
N MET A 159 -1.16 1.80 12.75
CA MET A 159 -2.00 2.60 11.86
C MET A 159 -1.72 2.28 10.39
N LEU A 160 -2.73 2.46 9.54
CA LEU A 160 -2.55 2.39 8.09
C LEU A 160 -1.98 3.71 7.55
N LEU A 161 -0.85 3.63 6.87
CA LEU A 161 -0.37 4.67 5.96
C LEU A 161 -0.48 4.18 4.51
N ARG A 162 -1.28 4.86 3.68
CA ARG A 162 -1.35 4.58 2.24
C ARG A 162 -0.35 5.44 1.50
N VAL A 163 0.62 4.80 0.86
CA VAL A 163 1.64 5.48 0.05
C VAL A 163 1.13 5.59 -1.39
N PRO A 164 0.93 6.82 -1.92
CA PRO A 164 0.41 7.03 -3.27
C PRO A 164 1.36 6.54 -4.35
N ALA A 165 0.82 6.24 -5.54
CA ALA A 165 1.57 5.75 -6.70
C ALA A 165 2.81 6.61 -7.04
N ALA A 166 2.68 7.93 -6.97
CA ALA A 166 3.78 8.88 -7.25
C ALA A 166 4.98 8.71 -6.30
N THR A 167 4.77 8.15 -5.11
CA THR A 167 5.80 7.97 -4.07
C THR A 167 6.41 6.57 -4.07
N LEU A 168 5.83 5.60 -4.78
CA LEU A 168 6.27 4.19 -4.70
C LEU A 168 7.73 3.99 -5.09
N LYS A 169 8.25 4.78 -6.03
CA LYS A 169 9.67 4.75 -6.41
C LYS A 169 10.56 5.16 -5.24
N THR A 170 10.21 6.25 -4.55
CA THR A 170 10.96 6.76 -3.39
C THR A 170 10.91 5.77 -2.23
N LEU A 171 9.75 5.16 -1.96
CA LEU A 171 9.63 4.11 -0.96
C LEU A 171 10.50 2.89 -1.29
N GLY A 172 10.49 2.43 -2.55
CA GLY A 172 11.33 1.32 -3.01
C GLY A 172 12.83 1.62 -2.88
N GLN A 173 13.25 2.85 -3.18
CA GLN A 173 14.64 3.29 -2.96
C GLN A 173 15.01 3.28 -1.48
N TYR A 174 14.13 3.75 -0.61
CA TYR A 174 14.32 3.72 0.83
C TYR A 174 14.46 2.29 1.35
N GLY A 175 13.54 1.39 1.01
CA GLY A 175 13.65 -0.03 1.37
C GLY A 175 14.94 -0.68 0.88
N SER A 176 15.37 -0.37 -0.35
CA SER A 176 16.63 -0.85 -0.91
C SER A 176 17.86 -0.33 -0.14
N GLN A 177 17.81 0.90 0.37
CA GLN A 177 18.88 1.45 1.19
C GLN A 177 18.99 0.76 2.54
N LEU A 178 17.87 0.42 3.18
CA LEU A 178 17.85 -0.35 4.42
C LEU A 178 18.38 -1.78 4.18
N ALA A 179 17.87 -2.45 3.15
CA ALA A 179 18.27 -3.81 2.80
C ALA A 179 19.78 -3.95 2.52
N LYS A 180 20.39 -2.97 1.82
CA LYS A 180 21.85 -2.93 1.59
C LYS A 180 22.67 -2.82 2.87
N ARG A 181 22.07 -2.34 3.96
CA ARG A 181 22.69 -2.24 5.28
C ARG A 181 22.35 -3.43 6.19
N GLY A 182 21.57 -4.38 5.70
CA GLY A 182 21.07 -5.52 6.48
C GLY A 182 20.12 -5.11 7.60
N VAL A 183 19.39 -3.98 7.43
CA VAL A 183 18.49 -3.44 8.45
C VAL A 183 17.06 -3.59 8.00
N GLU A 184 16.21 -4.12 8.87
CA GLU A 184 14.77 -4.23 8.63
C GLU A 184 14.04 -2.96 9.08
N PRO A 185 12.95 -2.56 8.38
CA PRO A 185 12.25 -1.30 8.63
C PRO A 185 11.73 -1.15 10.07
N GLN A 186 11.32 -2.25 10.72
CA GLN A 186 10.78 -2.23 12.08
C GLN A 186 11.82 -1.87 13.15
N TYR A 187 13.10 -1.90 12.82
CA TYR A 187 14.17 -1.50 13.75
C TYR A 187 14.68 -0.08 13.53
N VAL A 188 13.98 0.68 12.68
CA VAL A 188 14.37 2.07 12.34
C VAL A 188 13.21 3.02 12.52
N VAL A 189 13.46 4.09 13.27
CA VAL A 189 12.56 5.25 13.26
C VAL A 189 12.74 5.98 11.94
N THR A 190 11.68 6.00 11.16
CA THR A 190 11.60 6.58 9.83
C THR A 190 10.85 7.91 9.88
N ARG A 191 11.47 8.97 9.39
CA ARG A 191 10.79 10.24 9.16
C ARG A 191 10.10 10.20 7.81
N VAL A 192 8.77 10.34 7.84
CA VAL A 192 7.91 10.46 6.66
C VAL A 192 7.50 11.92 6.53
N GLY A 193 7.88 12.58 5.46
CA GLY A 193 7.57 13.99 5.19
C GLY A 193 7.04 14.16 3.77
N PHE A 194 6.95 15.42 3.34
CA PHE A 194 6.50 15.76 1.98
C PHE A 194 7.66 16.29 1.14
N ASP A 195 7.61 15.99 -0.16
CA ASP A 195 8.42 16.70 -1.16
C ASP A 195 7.72 18.00 -1.53
N TYR A 196 8.29 19.13 -1.13
CA TYR A 196 7.75 20.45 -1.41
C TYR A 196 8.10 20.97 -2.81
N ASN A 197 8.95 20.26 -3.57
CA ASN A 197 9.30 20.63 -4.93
C ASN A 197 8.23 20.24 -5.96
N VAL A 198 7.29 19.38 -5.57
CA VAL A 198 6.18 18.95 -6.44
C VAL A 198 4.84 19.46 -5.91
N ALA A 199 3.90 19.73 -6.79
CA ALA A 199 2.59 20.29 -6.41
C ALA A 199 1.71 19.28 -5.64
N HIS A 200 1.75 18.00 -6.04
CA HIS A 200 0.98 16.93 -5.39
C HIS A 200 1.66 16.43 -4.11
N PRO A 201 0.93 15.81 -3.18
CA PRO A 201 1.48 15.31 -1.93
C PRO A 201 2.32 14.04 -2.18
N ALA A 202 3.58 14.21 -2.57
CA ALA A 202 4.56 13.14 -2.66
C ALA A 202 5.29 12.97 -1.32
N LEU A 203 5.39 11.74 -0.83
CA LEU A 203 6.06 11.44 0.43
C LEU A 203 7.57 11.23 0.24
N THR A 204 8.32 11.61 1.27
CA THR A 204 9.74 11.32 1.43
C THR A 204 9.96 10.44 2.64
N PHE A 205 10.98 9.58 2.59
CA PHE A 205 11.34 8.66 3.67
C PHE A 205 12.82 8.84 4.03
N LYS A 206 13.10 8.99 5.32
CA LYS A 206 14.46 9.15 5.83
C LYS A 206 14.64 8.36 7.13
N ALA A 207 15.64 7.49 7.18
CA ALA A 207 16.05 6.86 8.43
C ALA A 207 16.63 7.92 9.37
N MET A 208 16.13 7.99 10.60
CA MET A 208 16.55 8.95 11.61
C MET A 208 17.49 8.34 12.63
N ARG A 209 17.06 7.26 13.25
CA ARG A 209 17.79 6.52 14.27
C ARG A 209 17.32 5.08 14.29
N PHE A 210 18.07 4.22 14.93
CA PHE A 210 17.55 2.90 15.32
C PHE A 210 16.56 3.02 16.47
N VAL A 211 15.68 2.04 16.60
CA VAL A 211 14.86 1.90 17.80
C VAL A 211 15.77 1.69 19.00
N GLU A 212 15.43 2.26 20.15
CA GLU A 212 16.18 2.09 21.38
C GLU A 212 15.88 0.72 22.01
N GLU A 213 16.73 0.25 22.90
CA GLU A 213 16.57 -1.05 23.57
C GLU A 213 15.21 -1.14 24.30
N ALA A 214 14.79 -0.05 24.93
CA ALA A 214 13.47 0.02 25.58
C ALA A 214 12.30 -0.03 24.59
N GLU A 215 12.47 0.50 23.37
CA GLU A 215 11.46 0.47 22.31
C GLU A 215 11.41 -0.91 21.62
N LEU A 216 12.53 -1.63 21.56
CA LEU A 216 12.63 -2.93 20.87
C LEU A 216 11.64 -3.96 21.45
N ALA A 217 11.57 -4.07 22.76
CA ALA A 217 10.60 -4.97 23.42
C ALA A 217 9.14 -4.61 23.03
N THR A 218 8.84 -3.33 22.87
CA THR A 218 7.51 -2.87 22.43
C THR A 218 7.27 -3.20 20.96
N VAL A 219 8.28 -3.05 20.08
CA VAL A 219 8.17 -3.47 18.67
C VAL A 219 7.86 -4.96 18.58
N GLU A 220 8.62 -5.80 19.27
CA GLU A 220 8.45 -7.25 19.25
C GLU A 220 7.09 -7.68 19.81
N SER A 221 6.65 -7.09 20.93
CA SER A 221 5.33 -7.37 21.48
C SER A 221 4.21 -6.90 20.54
N THR A 222 4.32 -5.73 19.92
CA THR A 222 3.32 -5.24 18.98
C THR A 222 3.23 -6.15 17.75
N LEU A 223 4.36 -6.61 17.22
CA LEU A 223 4.38 -7.52 16.06
C LEU A 223 3.75 -8.89 16.39
N SER A 224 3.86 -9.36 17.64
CA SER A 224 3.27 -10.64 18.06
C SER A 224 1.83 -10.52 18.51
N ASP A 225 1.52 -9.52 19.36
CA ASP A 225 0.22 -9.39 20.00
C ASP A 225 -0.85 -8.77 19.08
N GLU A 226 -0.42 -7.93 18.11
CA GLU A 226 -1.29 -7.22 17.18
C GLU A 226 -1.15 -7.76 15.74
N ALA A 227 -0.68 -9.00 15.56
CA ALA A 227 -0.45 -9.59 14.25
C ALA A 227 -1.71 -9.55 13.36
N ASP A 228 -2.88 -9.89 13.92
CA ASP A 228 -4.15 -9.87 13.20
C ASP A 228 -4.53 -8.45 12.70
N ILE A 229 -4.27 -7.43 13.52
CA ILE A 229 -4.54 -6.04 13.17
C ILE A 229 -3.53 -5.58 12.10
N ILE A 230 -2.27 -5.95 12.24
CA ILE A 230 -1.22 -5.64 11.26
C ILE A 230 -1.56 -6.25 9.90
N ASP A 231 -2.04 -7.49 9.87
CA ASP A 231 -2.48 -8.17 8.65
C ASP A 231 -3.71 -7.51 8.03
N GLN A 232 -4.68 -7.07 8.83
CA GLN A 232 -5.82 -6.28 8.35
C GLN A 232 -5.38 -4.92 7.80
N ILE A 233 -4.47 -4.22 8.50
CA ILE A 233 -3.93 -2.93 8.08
C ILE A 233 -3.21 -3.08 6.75
N THR A 234 -2.36 -4.06 6.60
CA THR A 234 -1.63 -4.31 5.36
C THR A 234 -2.52 -4.90 4.27
N GLY A 235 -3.61 -5.58 4.65
CA GLY A 235 -4.49 -6.29 3.74
C GLY A 235 -3.88 -7.60 3.24
N VAL A 236 -2.93 -8.15 3.98
CA VAL A 236 -2.47 -9.53 3.86
C VAL A 236 -3.55 -10.39 4.51
N VAL A 237 -4.69 -10.52 3.85
CA VAL A 237 -5.73 -11.47 4.28
C VAL A 237 -5.17 -12.87 4.06
N ASP A 238 -5.42 -13.76 5.01
CA ASP A 238 -5.05 -15.17 4.98
C ASP A 238 -4.90 -15.70 3.57
N LYS A 239 -3.69 -16.09 3.21
CA LYS A 239 -3.53 -16.99 2.09
C LYS A 239 -4.40 -18.19 2.41
N PRO A 240 -5.46 -18.51 1.63
CA PRO A 240 -5.99 -19.85 1.71
C PRO A 240 -4.74 -20.74 1.55
N SER A 241 -4.53 -21.63 2.49
CA SER A 241 -3.48 -22.64 2.39
C SER A 241 -3.73 -23.34 1.08
N ILE A 242 -3.08 -22.88 0.02
CA ILE A 242 -2.98 -23.64 -1.21
C ILE A 242 -2.05 -24.76 -0.80
N SER A 243 -2.65 -25.84 -0.31
CA SER A 243 -2.04 -27.15 -0.38
C SER A 243 -1.72 -27.35 -1.85
N VAL A 244 -0.47 -27.10 -2.21
CA VAL A 244 0.07 -27.50 -3.49
C VAL A 244 0.09 -29.02 -3.41
N GLU A 245 -1.03 -29.64 -3.77
CA GLU A 245 -0.96 -31.03 -4.18
C GLU A 245 0.03 -31.07 -5.34
N PRO A 246 1.06 -31.90 -5.28
CA PRO A 246 2.00 -32.04 -6.39
C PRO A 246 1.17 -32.49 -7.60
N VAL A 247 1.00 -31.57 -8.55
CA VAL A 247 0.49 -31.91 -9.88
C VAL A 247 1.47 -32.91 -10.44
N ALA A 248 1.04 -34.17 -10.50
CA ALA A 248 1.76 -35.22 -11.16
C ALA A 248 2.07 -34.74 -12.60
N GLU A 249 3.35 -34.65 -12.88
CA GLU A 249 3.92 -34.29 -14.17
C GLU A 249 3.43 -35.30 -15.21
N SER A 250 2.36 -34.91 -15.92
CA SER A 250 1.92 -35.67 -17.09
C SER A 250 2.90 -35.38 -18.21
N THR A 251 3.82 -36.33 -18.43
CA THR A 251 4.66 -36.41 -19.60
C THR A 251 3.80 -36.32 -20.86
N PRO A 252 4.08 -35.37 -21.77
CA PRO A 252 3.37 -35.33 -23.03
C PRO A 252 3.83 -36.52 -23.91
N THR A 253 2.89 -37.40 -24.22
CA THR A 253 3.04 -38.44 -25.24
C THR A 253 3.27 -37.77 -26.60
N PRO A 254 4.33 -38.08 -27.35
CA PRO A 254 4.52 -37.51 -28.68
C PRO A 254 3.46 -38.02 -29.63
N ALA A 255 2.76 -37.12 -30.29
CA ALA A 255 1.83 -37.41 -31.37
C ALA A 255 2.58 -37.91 -32.61
N PRO A 256 1.96 -38.80 -33.43
CA PRO A 256 2.58 -39.38 -34.61
C PRO A 256 2.83 -38.32 -35.68
N VAL A 257 4.02 -38.34 -36.25
CA VAL A 257 4.43 -37.51 -37.38
C VAL A 257 3.78 -38.03 -38.64
N GLU A 258 2.83 -37.30 -39.22
CA GLU A 258 2.37 -37.52 -40.60
C GLU A 258 3.39 -36.95 -41.58
N GLU A 259 3.95 -37.82 -42.35
CA GLU A 259 4.89 -37.59 -43.46
C GLU A 259 4.11 -36.99 -44.64
N THR A 260 4.22 -35.67 -44.87
CA THR A 260 3.72 -35.08 -46.12
C THR A 260 4.86 -34.85 -47.10
N VAL A 261 4.73 -35.57 -48.18
CA VAL A 261 5.58 -35.62 -49.38
C VAL A 261 5.64 -34.24 -50.04
N GLU A 262 6.85 -33.67 -50.14
CA GLU A 262 7.16 -32.51 -50.93
C GLU A 262 7.06 -32.76 -52.43
N LYS A 263 6.36 -31.89 -53.17
CA LYS A 263 6.51 -31.74 -54.62
C LYS A 263 7.28 -30.43 -54.90
N PRO A 264 8.24 -30.48 -55.86
CA PRO A 264 9.07 -29.33 -56.16
C PRO A 264 8.33 -28.31 -57.06
N VAL A 265 8.42 -27.04 -56.76
CA VAL A 265 7.97 -25.94 -57.61
C VAL A 265 9.16 -25.10 -58.04
N GLU A 266 9.17 -24.98 -59.33
CA GLU A 266 10.08 -24.34 -60.27
C GLU A 266 10.48 -22.90 -59.93
N ALA A 267 11.75 -22.60 -60.19
CA ALA A 267 12.33 -21.26 -60.18
C ALA A 267 11.81 -20.41 -61.32
N LYS A 268 11.27 -19.23 -61.04
CA LYS A 268 11.14 -18.14 -62.00
C LYS A 268 12.05 -16.98 -61.61
N LYS A 269 13.03 -16.81 -62.47
CA LYS A 269 13.95 -15.71 -62.72
C LYS A 269 13.15 -14.45 -63.07
N LEU A 270 13.40 -13.34 -62.40
CA LEU A 270 13.01 -12.04 -62.88
C LEU A 270 14.13 -11.00 -62.69
N GLU A 271 14.35 -10.37 -63.78
CA GLU A 271 15.44 -9.53 -64.16
C GLU A 271 15.48 -8.16 -63.45
N ASN A 272 16.71 -7.67 -63.36
CA ASN A 272 17.13 -6.31 -63.14
C ASN A 272 16.37 -5.30 -64.01
N ASN A 273 16.01 -4.16 -63.43
CA ASN A 273 16.09 -2.90 -64.17
C ASN A 273 16.46 -1.75 -63.25
N SER A 274 17.69 -1.32 -63.44
CA SER A 274 18.22 -0.04 -63.00
C SER A 274 17.67 1.07 -63.89
N LYS A 275 17.28 2.19 -63.34
CA LYS A 275 17.48 3.50 -63.99
C LYS A 275 17.52 4.62 -62.94
N THR A 276 18.64 5.21 -62.96
CA THR A 276 19.13 6.52 -62.61
C THR A 276 18.24 7.66 -63.18
N GLU A 277 18.12 8.76 -62.45
CA GLU A 277 18.28 10.18 -62.81
C GLU A 277 17.62 11.04 -61.74
N LYS A 278 18.35 11.87 -61.03
CA LYS A 278 18.95 13.20 -61.19
C LYS A 278 17.92 14.33 -61.38
N ASN A 279 18.15 15.35 -60.55
CA ASN A 279 17.82 16.80 -60.67
C ASN A 279 16.39 17.18 -60.24
N ILE A 280 16.21 18.19 -59.36
CA ILE A 280 16.78 19.55 -59.12
C ILE A 280 16.57 19.90 -57.66
#